data_6215bcefc9536fbe427ce9b2a5a1d54a
#
_entry.id   6215bcefc9536fbe427ce9b2a5a1d54a
#
_cell.length_a   1.000
_cell.length_b   1.000
_cell.length_c   1.000
_cell.angle_alpha   90.00
_cell.angle_beta   90.00
_cell.angle_gamma   90.00
#
_symmetry.space_group_name_H-M   'P 1'
#
loop_
_entity.id
_entity.type
_entity.pdbx_description
1 polymer ?
#
loop_
_entity_poly.entity_id
_entity_poly.type
_entity_poly.pdbx_seq_one_letter_code
_entity_poly.pdbx_strand_id
1 'polypeptide(L)'
;MKSEDPHPALATGQAPAEALGFMGFWADIDADYELRYQEWHNCEHMPERVGIPGFIEGRRYRALLGSPRFFMCYVTDGPEVLGSPAYLAALNRPTPWTSESLTHFRNPVRSLYRNHCRVGRAGGYAPYILQRRFDHKADAATLAGMVRAVVAEDTSGTLSGGLYEVDEAISGIMTAERRIYSGGPGRQQYLFTIEALDRDQAEAAGRRLDALMAEGASEINPGLYWLENRIQSAELRRPVAAPVAAAADTRFPERLTP
;
A
#
# COMPACT_ATOMS: atom_id res chain seq x y z
N MET A 1 -18.95 -12.31 -42.16
CA MET A 1 -19.72 -11.88 -41.01
C MET A 1 -18.69 -11.63 -39.89
N LYS A 2 -18.27 -10.33 -39.72
CA LYS A 2 -17.28 -9.95 -38.68
C LYS A 2 -18.07 -9.75 -37.40
N SER A 3 -17.74 -10.48 -36.34
CA SER A 3 -18.26 -10.27 -35.01
C SER A 3 -17.67 -8.97 -34.46
N GLU A 4 -18.50 -7.96 -34.29
CA GLU A 4 -18.15 -6.76 -33.54
C GLU A 4 -18.05 -7.09 -32.06
N ASP A 5 -16.92 -6.77 -31.49
CA ASP A 5 -16.60 -6.94 -30.07
C ASP A 5 -17.34 -5.83 -29.27
N PRO A 6 -18.24 -6.15 -28.32
CA PRO A 6 -19.12 -5.15 -27.70
C PRO A 6 -18.59 -4.54 -26.42
N HIS A 7 -17.28 -4.43 -26.23
CA HIS A 7 -16.75 -3.72 -25.09
C HIS A 7 -16.25 -2.32 -25.47
N PRO A 8 -17.05 -1.26 -25.17
CA PRO A 8 -16.53 0.10 -25.28
C PRO A 8 -15.37 0.26 -24.27
N ALA A 9 -14.22 0.65 -24.79
CA ALA A 9 -13.12 1.10 -23.96
C ALA A 9 -13.62 2.22 -23.06
N LEU A 10 -13.62 1.99 -21.74
CA LEU A 10 -13.83 3.02 -20.75
C LEU A 10 -12.66 4.02 -20.89
N ALA A 11 -12.92 5.11 -21.59
CA ALA A 11 -12.03 6.26 -21.61
C ALA A 11 -12.05 6.89 -20.21
N THR A 12 -11.26 6.34 -19.31
CA THR A 12 -10.99 6.95 -18.02
C THR A 12 -9.83 7.92 -18.23
N GLY A 13 -10.06 9.21 -17.99
CA GLY A 13 -9.01 10.22 -17.89
C GLY A 13 -8.15 9.99 -16.63
N GLN A 14 -7.61 8.77 -16.49
CA GLN A 14 -6.68 8.45 -15.42
C GLN A 14 -5.28 8.91 -15.83
N ALA A 15 -4.58 9.52 -14.88
CA ALA A 15 -3.17 9.84 -15.04
C ALA A 15 -2.37 8.59 -15.47
N PRO A 16 -1.32 8.73 -16.28
CA PRO A 16 -0.41 7.63 -16.60
C PRO A 16 0.03 6.93 -15.30
N ALA A 17 0.10 5.61 -15.31
CA ALA A 17 0.44 4.85 -14.11
C ALA A 17 1.77 5.30 -13.46
N GLU A 18 2.68 5.83 -14.26
CA GLU A 18 3.99 6.39 -13.84
C GLU A 18 3.87 7.74 -13.11
N ALA A 19 2.75 8.45 -13.25
CA ALA A 19 2.52 9.72 -12.57
C ALA A 19 1.95 9.54 -11.15
N LEU A 20 1.53 8.33 -10.76
CA LEU A 20 0.90 8.08 -9.46
C LEU A 20 1.92 8.12 -8.31
N GLY A 21 1.51 8.69 -7.18
CA GLY A 21 2.24 8.58 -5.93
C GLY A 21 1.95 7.26 -5.23
N PHE A 22 2.92 6.77 -4.47
CA PHE A 22 2.78 5.54 -3.69
C PHE A 22 3.39 5.72 -2.29
N MET A 23 2.66 5.35 -1.27
CA MET A 23 3.14 5.24 0.10
C MET A 23 3.10 3.80 0.55
N GLY A 24 4.19 3.30 1.15
CA GLY A 24 4.24 2.03 1.84
C GLY A 24 4.52 2.23 3.33
N PHE A 25 3.76 1.54 4.16
CA PHE A 25 3.94 1.51 5.60
C PHE A 25 3.94 0.06 6.09
N TRP A 26 4.99 -0.33 6.78
CA TRP A 26 5.14 -1.64 7.39
C TRP A 26 5.23 -1.50 8.90
N ALA A 27 4.55 -2.35 9.64
CA ALA A 27 4.67 -2.42 11.09
C ALA A 27 4.23 -3.78 11.63
N ASP A 28 4.77 -4.13 12.78
CA ASP A 28 4.17 -5.09 13.70
C ASP A 28 3.25 -4.32 14.65
N ILE A 29 2.25 -4.99 15.19
CA ILE A 29 1.31 -4.44 16.16
C ILE A 29 1.36 -5.31 17.40
N ASP A 30 1.26 -4.72 18.59
CA ASP A 30 1.17 -5.45 19.84
C ASP A 30 0.07 -6.51 19.74
N ALA A 31 0.36 -7.75 20.13
CA ALA A 31 -0.52 -8.89 19.88
C ALA A 31 -1.89 -8.75 20.56
N ASP A 32 -1.93 -8.14 21.73
CA ASP A 32 -3.14 -7.86 22.51
C ASP A 32 -3.95 -6.66 21.95
N TYR A 33 -3.34 -5.84 21.10
CA TYR A 33 -3.99 -4.69 20.46
C TYR A 33 -4.43 -4.95 19.00
N GLU A 34 -4.08 -6.07 18.42
CA GLU A 34 -4.25 -6.33 16.98
C GLU A 34 -5.70 -6.15 16.49
N LEU A 35 -6.68 -6.70 17.22
CA LEU A 35 -8.10 -6.57 16.84
C LEU A 35 -8.55 -5.10 16.88
N ARG A 36 -8.16 -4.38 17.93
CA ARG A 36 -8.45 -2.95 18.09
C ARG A 36 -7.79 -2.11 17.00
N TYR A 37 -6.55 -2.44 16.63
CA TYR A 37 -5.86 -1.85 15.49
C TYR A 37 -6.62 -2.05 14.19
N GLN A 38 -7.10 -3.27 13.92
CA GLN A 38 -7.86 -3.56 12.71
C GLN A 38 -9.17 -2.78 12.66
N GLU A 39 -9.87 -2.67 13.76
CA GLU A 39 -11.09 -1.89 13.91
C GLU A 39 -10.84 -0.40 13.63
N TRP A 40 -9.84 0.19 14.31
CA TRP A 40 -9.42 1.57 14.07
C TRP A 40 -9.06 1.82 12.61
N HIS A 41 -8.22 0.96 12.05
CA HIS A 41 -7.72 1.14 10.69
C HIS A 41 -8.84 1.03 9.64
N ASN A 42 -9.84 0.16 9.87
CA ASN A 42 -10.97 0.00 8.96
C ASN A 42 -12.02 1.11 9.09
N CYS A 43 -12.30 1.54 10.33
CA CYS A 43 -13.45 2.40 10.61
C CYS A 43 -13.09 3.88 10.65
N GLU A 44 -11.83 4.22 10.93
CA GLU A 44 -11.39 5.60 11.06
C GLU A 44 -10.21 5.93 10.14
N HIS A 45 -9.05 5.30 10.34
CA HIS A 45 -7.80 5.79 9.75
C HIS A 45 -7.76 5.67 8.23
N MET A 46 -8.09 4.49 7.67
CA MET A 46 -8.05 4.30 6.23
C MET A 46 -9.12 5.14 5.49
N PRO A 47 -10.38 5.21 5.95
CA PRO A 47 -11.37 6.14 5.41
C PRO A 47 -10.93 7.61 5.46
N GLU A 48 -10.36 8.05 6.58
CA GLU A 48 -9.84 9.41 6.72
C GLU A 48 -8.75 9.71 5.69
N ARG A 49 -7.76 8.83 5.52
CA ARG A 49 -6.68 9.03 4.57
C ARG A 49 -7.17 9.02 3.12
N VAL A 50 -8.00 8.04 2.77
CA VAL A 50 -8.54 7.92 1.41
C VAL A 50 -9.54 9.03 1.09
N GLY A 51 -10.13 9.67 2.09
CA GLY A 51 -10.98 10.86 1.95
C GLY A 51 -10.23 12.15 1.61
N ILE A 52 -8.91 12.20 1.77
CA ILE A 52 -8.11 13.37 1.43
C ILE A 52 -8.06 13.54 -0.09
N PRO A 53 -8.24 14.78 -0.62
CA PRO A 53 -8.15 15.04 -2.06
C PRO A 53 -6.85 14.52 -2.67
N GLY A 54 -6.97 13.79 -3.77
CA GLY A 54 -5.84 13.18 -4.48
C GLY A 54 -5.49 11.76 -4.04
N PHE A 55 -6.06 11.26 -2.93
CA PHE A 55 -5.96 9.83 -2.61
C PHE A 55 -6.94 9.03 -3.48
N ILE A 56 -6.45 7.92 -4.07
CA ILE A 56 -7.23 7.03 -4.92
C ILE A 56 -7.73 5.83 -4.11
N GLU A 57 -6.81 5.17 -3.41
CA GLU A 57 -7.12 3.97 -2.62
C GLU A 57 -6.15 3.75 -1.47
N GLY A 58 -6.60 3.00 -0.47
CA GLY A 58 -5.81 2.43 0.60
C GLY A 58 -6.00 0.92 0.65
N ARG A 59 -4.94 0.20 1.01
CA ARG A 59 -4.94 -1.26 1.18
C ARG A 59 -4.18 -1.63 2.43
N ARG A 60 -4.65 -2.67 3.13
CA ARG A 60 -3.92 -3.32 4.22
C ARG A 60 -3.78 -4.80 3.93
N TYR A 61 -2.58 -5.28 4.15
CA TYR A 61 -2.20 -6.66 3.95
C TYR A 61 -1.60 -7.24 5.23
N ARG A 62 -1.73 -8.58 5.37
CA ARG A 62 -1.09 -9.37 6.43
C ARG A 62 -0.02 -10.26 5.84
N ALA A 63 1.13 -10.35 6.50
CA ALA A 63 2.24 -11.20 6.08
C ALA A 63 1.86 -12.69 6.13
N LEU A 64 2.16 -13.36 5.04
CA LEU A 64 2.22 -14.82 4.92
C LEU A 64 3.68 -15.30 5.06
N LEU A 65 4.60 -14.50 4.55
CA LEU A 65 6.05 -14.69 4.68
C LEU A 65 6.72 -13.32 4.88
N GLY A 66 7.73 -13.28 5.73
CA GLY A 66 8.51 -12.07 6.02
C GLY A 66 7.97 -11.25 7.19
N SER A 67 8.55 -10.07 7.37
CA SER A 67 8.21 -9.10 8.41
C SER A 67 8.41 -7.67 7.90
N PRO A 68 7.77 -6.66 8.51
CA PRO A 68 6.76 -6.71 9.57
C PRO A 68 5.44 -7.40 9.16
N ARG A 69 4.62 -7.73 10.15
CA ARG A 69 3.37 -8.48 9.99
C ARG A 69 2.32 -7.78 9.13
N PHE A 70 2.23 -6.46 9.20
CA PHE A 70 1.30 -5.68 8.40
C PHE A 70 2.04 -4.83 7.37
N PHE A 71 1.46 -4.78 6.20
CA PHE A 71 1.81 -3.85 5.14
C PHE A 71 0.58 -3.05 4.74
N MET A 72 0.68 -1.74 4.82
CA MET A 72 -0.34 -0.80 4.38
C MET A 72 0.22 0.02 3.22
N CYS A 73 -0.58 0.24 2.20
CA CYS A 73 -0.17 1.13 1.13
C CYS A 73 -1.32 2.03 0.67
N TYR A 74 -0.95 3.18 0.15
CA TYR A 74 -1.87 4.14 -0.44
C TYR A 74 -1.36 4.57 -1.80
N VAL A 75 -2.29 4.71 -2.74
CA VAL A 75 -2.05 5.24 -4.08
C VAL A 75 -2.68 6.61 -4.18
N THR A 76 -1.98 7.56 -4.78
CA THR A 76 -2.43 8.94 -4.97
C THR A 76 -2.32 9.35 -6.43
N ASP A 77 -3.06 10.40 -6.85
CA ASP A 77 -3.06 10.95 -8.21
C ASP A 77 -1.67 11.44 -8.65
N GLY A 78 -0.82 11.79 -7.67
CA GLY A 78 0.56 12.20 -7.89
C GLY A 78 1.36 12.12 -6.60
N PRO A 79 2.71 12.06 -6.68
CA PRO A 79 3.57 12.01 -5.49
C PRO A 79 3.47 13.28 -4.63
N GLU A 80 3.15 14.44 -5.22
CA GLU A 80 2.98 15.71 -4.53
C GLU A 80 1.81 15.69 -3.52
N VAL A 81 0.81 14.84 -3.73
CA VAL A 81 -0.32 14.66 -2.79
C VAL A 81 0.18 14.23 -1.41
N LEU A 82 1.23 13.42 -1.37
CA LEU A 82 1.84 12.92 -0.13
C LEU A 82 2.63 14.00 0.64
N GLY A 83 2.85 15.16 0.05
CA GLY A 83 3.39 16.37 0.68
C GLY A 83 2.38 17.51 0.79
N SER A 84 1.12 17.28 0.38
CA SER A 84 0.10 18.34 0.31
C SER A 84 -0.26 18.92 1.69
N PRO A 85 -0.68 20.20 1.75
CA PRO A 85 -1.15 20.81 2.99
C PRO A 85 -2.28 20.03 3.66
N ALA A 86 -3.21 19.45 2.88
CA ALA A 86 -4.33 18.67 3.40
C ALA A 86 -3.83 17.39 4.10
N TYR A 87 -2.92 16.66 3.46
CA TYR A 87 -2.35 15.44 4.04
C TYR A 87 -1.49 15.75 5.27
N LEU A 88 -0.63 16.77 5.20
CA LEU A 88 0.20 17.20 6.35
C LEU A 88 -0.65 17.68 7.52
N ALA A 89 -1.78 18.35 7.26
CA ALA A 89 -2.71 18.75 8.31
C ALA A 89 -3.32 17.56 9.04
N ALA A 90 -3.71 16.50 8.30
CA ALA A 90 -4.21 15.26 8.89
C ALA A 90 -3.14 14.56 9.75
N LEU A 91 -1.90 14.43 9.23
CA LEU A 91 -0.78 13.82 9.97
C LEU A 91 -0.36 14.59 11.24
N ASN A 92 -0.66 15.90 11.30
CA ASN A 92 -0.31 16.75 12.44
C ASN A 92 -1.46 16.98 13.43
N ARG A 93 -2.63 16.42 13.17
CA ARG A 93 -3.81 16.47 14.06
C ARG A 93 -4.41 15.07 14.24
N PRO A 94 -3.63 14.11 14.77
CA PRO A 94 -4.17 12.78 14.99
C PRO A 94 -5.37 12.83 15.94
N THR A 95 -6.38 12.01 15.67
CA THR A 95 -7.49 11.81 16.61
C THR A 95 -7.00 11.14 17.89
N PRO A 96 -7.79 11.12 18.97
CA PRO A 96 -7.45 10.35 20.16
C PRO A 96 -7.23 8.85 19.84
N TRP A 97 -8.06 8.25 18.97
CA TRP A 97 -7.93 6.84 18.60
C TRP A 97 -6.69 6.60 17.73
N THR A 98 -6.39 7.49 16.80
CA THR A 98 -5.14 7.46 16.03
C THR A 98 -3.93 7.56 16.98
N SER A 99 -3.95 8.49 17.92
CA SER A 99 -2.85 8.65 18.88
C SER A 99 -2.65 7.40 19.74
N GLU A 100 -3.73 6.80 20.24
CA GLU A 100 -3.71 5.53 20.97
C GLU A 100 -3.09 4.43 20.10
N SER A 101 -3.64 4.21 18.89
CA SER A 101 -3.25 3.10 18.02
C SER A 101 -1.78 3.15 17.62
N LEU A 102 -1.26 4.35 17.34
CA LEU A 102 0.14 4.52 16.94
C LEU A 102 1.15 4.19 18.04
N THR A 103 0.75 4.18 19.32
CA THR A 103 1.64 3.75 20.43
C THR A 103 1.89 2.23 20.42
N HIS A 104 1.05 1.46 19.75
CA HIS A 104 1.15 0.00 19.66
C HIS A 104 1.90 -0.49 18.42
N PHE A 105 2.45 0.42 17.62
CA PHE A 105 3.24 0.07 16.45
C PHE A 105 4.65 -0.34 16.86
N ARG A 106 5.17 -1.43 16.29
CA ARG A 106 6.53 -1.94 16.48
C ARG A 106 7.22 -2.09 15.11
N ASN A 107 8.51 -1.84 15.08
CA ASN A 107 9.32 -1.92 13.86
C ASN A 107 8.74 -1.12 12.67
N PRO A 108 8.21 0.09 12.87
CA PRO A 108 7.53 0.84 11.83
C PRO A 108 8.52 1.34 10.78
N VAL A 109 8.16 1.12 9.52
CA VAL A 109 8.87 1.67 8.35
C VAL A 109 7.84 2.37 7.47
N ARG A 110 8.03 3.66 7.20
CA ARG A 110 7.17 4.45 6.33
C ARG A 110 7.98 5.12 5.24
N SER A 111 7.76 4.72 4.00
CA SER A 111 8.44 5.30 2.84
C SER A 111 7.41 5.84 1.84
N LEU A 112 7.72 7.00 1.30
CA LEU A 112 7.01 7.62 0.19
C LEU A 112 7.84 7.43 -1.07
N TYR A 113 7.18 7.08 -2.17
CA TYR A 113 7.85 6.61 -3.35
C TYR A 113 7.43 7.38 -4.59
N ARG A 114 8.38 7.54 -5.50
CA ARG A 114 8.13 7.83 -6.92
C ARG A 114 7.92 6.52 -7.66
N ASN A 115 6.96 6.52 -8.56
CA ASN A 115 6.67 5.35 -9.39
C ASN A 115 7.50 5.40 -10.67
N HIS A 116 8.34 4.40 -10.91
CA HIS A 116 9.13 4.28 -12.14
C HIS A 116 8.48 3.35 -13.17
N CYS A 117 7.69 2.41 -12.71
CA CYS A 117 7.06 1.43 -13.57
C CYS A 117 5.87 0.81 -12.87
N ARG A 118 4.73 0.80 -13.54
CA ARG A 118 3.60 -0.04 -13.18
C ARG A 118 3.06 -0.69 -14.45
N VAL A 119 3.11 -2.01 -14.48
CA VAL A 119 2.67 -2.82 -15.63
C VAL A 119 1.67 -3.87 -15.17
N GLY A 120 0.81 -4.28 -16.06
CA GLY A 120 -0.16 -5.34 -15.78
C GLY A 120 -1.48 -5.12 -16.47
N ARG A 121 -2.44 -5.94 -16.10
CA ARG A 121 -3.80 -5.90 -16.63
C ARG A 121 -4.62 -4.83 -15.93
N ALA A 122 -5.34 -4.02 -16.71
CA ALA A 122 -6.20 -2.98 -16.16
C ALA A 122 -7.40 -3.56 -15.40
N GLY A 123 -7.84 -2.86 -14.36
CA GLY A 123 -9.15 -3.05 -13.73
C GLY A 123 -9.21 -4.12 -12.63
N GLY A 124 -8.14 -4.90 -12.40
CA GLY A 124 -8.12 -5.90 -11.35
C GLY A 124 -7.20 -5.55 -10.18
N TYR A 125 -7.46 -6.11 -9.02
CA TYR A 125 -6.50 -6.23 -7.92
C TYR A 125 -6.46 -7.68 -7.46
N ALA A 126 -5.34 -8.06 -6.88
CA ALA A 126 -5.09 -9.43 -6.48
C ALA A 126 -5.08 -9.57 -4.95
N PRO A 127 -5.45 -10.75 -4.43
CA PRO A 127 -5.40 -11.00 -2.99
C PRO A 127 -3.98 -11.14 -2.45
N TYR A 128 -2.99 -11.45 -3.29
CA TYR A 128 -1.61 -11.62 -2.87
C TYR A 128 -0.73 -10.53 -3.46
N ILE A 129 0.14 -9.96 -2.63
CA ILE A 129 1.21 -9.07 -3.05
C ILE A 129 2.55 -9.59 -2.53
N LEU A 130 3.44 -9.86 -3.48
CA LEU A 130 4.84 -10.10 -3.18
C LEU A 130 5.58 -8.78 -3.27
N GLN A 131 6.54 -8.57 -2.38
CA GLN A 131 7.39 -7.39 -2.41
C GLN A 131 8.85 -7.71 -2.10
N ARG A 132 9.73 -6.83 -2.60
CA ARG A 132 11.14 -6.75 -2.25
C ARG A 132 11.47 -5.29 -2.01
N ARG A 133 11.86 -4.94 -0.79
CA ARG A 133 12.57 -3.68 -0.52
C ARG A 133 14.06 -4.00 -0.63
N PHE A 134 14.81 -3.20 -1.38
CA PHE A 134 16.19 -3.54 -1.71
C PHE A 134 16.99 -2.32 -2.16
N ASP A 135 18.30 -2.46 -2.17
CA ASP A 135 19.23 -1.58 -2.85
C ASP A 135 19.77 -2.27 -4.11
N HIS A 136 20.10 -1.51 -5.14
CA HIS A 136 20.64 -2.07 -6.37
C HIS A 136 21.59 -1.11 -7.06
N LYS A 137 22.62 -1.66 -7.76
CA LYS A 137 23.60 -0.86 -8.51
C LYS A 137 23.11 -0.40 -9.87
N ALA A 138 22.10 -1.07 -10.45
CA ALA A 138 21.52 -0.67 -11.73
C ALA A 138 20.56 0.51 -11.56
N ASP A 139 20.35 1.24 -12.63
CA ASP A 139 19.40 2.34 -12.69
C ASP A 139 17.93 1.85 -12.71
N ALA A 140 17.02 2.78 -12.45
CA ALA A 140 15.58 2.49 -12.39
C ALA A 140 15.02 1.95 -13.73
N ALA A 141 15.57 2.34 -14.88
CA ALA A 141 15.11 1.87 -16.18
C ALA A 141 15.41 0.39 -16.38
N THR A 142 16.62 -0.04 -16.01
CA THR A 142 17.02 -1.46 -16.00
C THR A 142 16.14 -2.28 -15.07
N LEU A 143 15.92 -1.79 -13.83
CA LEU A 143 15.07 -2.45 -12.83
C LEU A 143 13.60 -2.54 -13.29
N ALA A 144 13.07 -1.51 -13.95
CA ALA A 144 11.74 -1.54 -14.55
C ALA A 144 11.62 -2.62 -15.63
N GLY A 145 12.70 -2.87 -16.38
CA GLY A 145 12.80 -3.98 -17.33
C GLY A 145 12.60 -5.34 -16.70
N MET A 146 13.15 -5.57 -15.49
CA MET A 146 13.00 -6.83 -14.75
C MET A 146 11.53 -7.07 -14.35
N VAL A 147 10.83 -6.04 -13.86
CA VAL A 147 9.40 -6.14 -13.53
C VAL A 147 8.57 -6.48 -14.76
N ARG A 148 8.83 -5.77 -15.88
CA ARG A 148 8.13 -6.04 -17.15
C ARG A 148 8.34 -7.46 -17.62
N ALA A 149 9.56 -7.99 -17.54
CA ALA A 149 9.87 -9.38 -17.91
C ALA A 149 9.08 -10.37 -17.06
N VAL A 150 9.09 -10.23 -15.73
CA VAL A 150 8.36 -11.12 -14.82
C VAL A 150 6.86 -11.11 -15.10
N VAL A 151 6.26 -9.93 -15.32
CA VAL A 151 4.81 -9.82 -15.59
C VAL A 151 4.44 -10.30 -16.98
N ALA A 152 5.30 -10.10 -17.98
CA ALA A 152 5.04 -10.52 -19.37
C ALA A 152 5.14 -12.05 -19.56
N GLU A 153 6.05 -12.70 -18.83
CA GLU A 153 6.24 -14.16 -18.91
C GLU A 153 5.12 -14.95 -18.23
N ASP A 154 4.41 -14.33 -17.28
CA ASP A 154 3.35 -15.00 -16.55
C ASP A 154 1.98 -14.71 -17.17
N THR A 155 1.47 -15.68 -17.90
CA THR A 155 0.15 -15.59 -18.55
C THR A 155 -1.00 -16.03 -17.63
N SER A 156 -0.72 -16.58 -16.45
CA SER A 156 -1.70 -17.35 -15.70
C SER A 156 -1.85 -17.01 -14.21
N GLY A 157 -1.76 -15.74 -13.79
CA GLY A 157 -2.05 -15.47 -12.38
C GLY A 157 -1.39 -14.23 -11.81
N THR A 158 -0.31 -13.75 -12.42
CA THR A 158 0.27 -12.45 -12.12
C THR A 158 -0.55 -11.36 -12.81
N LEU A 159 -1.11 -10.44 -12.04
CA LEU A 159 -1.94 -9.36 -12.57
C LEU A 159 -1.15 -8.10 -12.86
N SER A 160 -0.23 -7.74 -11.99
CA SER A 160 0.54 -6.51 -12.13
C SER A 160 1.87 -6.56 -11.40
N GLY A 161 2.75 -5.65 -11.76
CA GLY A 161 4.00 -5.40 -11.07
C GLY A 161 4.36 -3.93 -11.08
N GLY A 162 5.14 -3.50 -10.09
CA GLY A 162 5.59 -2.12 -9.94
C GLY A 162 7.01 -2.01 -9.45
N LEU A 163 7.69 -0.95 -9.87
CA LEU A 163 8.96 -0.47 -9.34
C LEU A 163 8.78 0.93 -8.80
N TYR A 164 9.21 1.11 -7.57
CA TYR A 164 9.13 2.36 -6.85
C TYR A 164 10.48 2.71 -6.23
N GLU A 165 10.83 4.01 -6.24
CA GLU A 165 12.03 4.55 -5.62
C GLU A 165 11.66 5.49 -4.49
N VAL A 166 12.34 5.40 -3.36
CA VAL A 166 12.09 6.25 -2.18
C VAL A 166 12.33 7.71 -2.52
N ASP A 167 11.35 8.56 -2.24
CA ASP A 167 11.53 10.00 -2.17
C ASP A 167 11.96 10.37 -0.74
N GLU A 168 13.25 10.54 -0.54
CA GLU A 168 13.83 10.82 0.77
C GLU A 168 13.35 12.15 1.35
N ALA A 169 13.17 13.17 0.49
CA ALA A 169 12.78 14.50 0.93
C ALA A 169 11.40 14.49 1.58
N ILE A 170 10.41 13.87 0.91
CA ILE A 170 9.05 13.78 1.43
C ILE A 170 8.97 12.74 2.56
N SER A 171 9.66 11.60 2.44
CA SER A 171 9.71 10.56 3.47
C SER A 171 10.36 11.07 4.77
N GLY A 172 11.26 12.03 4.68
CA GLY A 172 11.96 12.65 5.80
C GLY A 172 11.10 13.58 6.66
N ILE A 173 9.94 14.07 6.18
CA ILE A 173 9.12 15.06 6.88
C ILE A 173 8.68 14.53 8.25
N MET A 174 8.96 15.33 9.29
CA MET A 174 8.54 15.00 10.66
C MET A 174 7.12 15.51 10.91
N THR A 175 6.24 14.62 11.36
CA THR A 175 4.84 14.91 11.68
C THR A 175 4.50 14.50 13.11
N ALA A 176 3.33 14.92 13.62
CA ALA A 176 2.88 14.54 14.96
C ALA A 176 2.71 13.01 15.07
N GLU A 177 2.09 12.37 14.08
CA GLU A 177 1.94 10.92 14.06
C GLU A 177 3.31 10.21 14.07
N ARG A 178 4.26 10.68 13.24
CA ARG A 178 5.60 10.09 13.19
C ARG A 178 6.34 10.15 14.51
N ARG A 179 6.12 11.21 15.31
CA ARG A 179 6.70 11.29 16.67
C ARG A 179 6.15 10.23 17.60
N ILE A 180 4.86 9.85 17.44
CA ILE A 180 4.23 8.84 18.30
C ILE A 180 4.82 7.45 18.00
N TYR A 181 4.80 7.00 16.74
CA TYR A 181 5.32 5.66 16.41
C TYR A 181 6.84 5.60 16.25
N SER A 182 7.53 6.73 16.23
CA SER A 182 9.01 6.82 16.20
C SER A 182 9.68 6.11 15.02
N GLY A 183 8.99 5.99 13.87
CA GLY A 183 9.50 5.36 12.66
C GLY A 183 10.01 6.36 11.63
N GLY A 184 10.51 5.82 10.52
CA GLY A 184 11.03 6.63 9.41
C GLY A 184 11.03 5.84 8.11
N PRO A 185 11.63 6.39 7.05
CA PRO A 185 11.84 5.66 5.81
C PRO A 185 12.70 4.42 6.06
N GLY A 186 12.46 3.40 5.25
CA GLY A 186 13.33 2.23 5.19
C GLY A 186 14.74 2.62 4.72
N ARG A 187 15.69 1.72 4.94
CA ARG A 187 17.07 1.91 4.46
C ARG A 187 17.19 1.68 2.96
N GLN A 188 16.30 0.85 2.40
CA GLN A 188 16.34 0.42 1.01
C GLN A 188 15.82 1.53 0.08
N GLN A 189 16.53 1.72 -1.03
CA GLN A 189 16.20 2.72 -2.04
C GLN A 189 14.97 2.33 -2.86
N TYR A 190 14.81 1.03 -3.17
CA TYR A 190 13.77 0.55 -4.10
C TYR A 190 12.76 -0.37 -3.43
N LEU A 191 11.58 -0.43 -4.05
CA LEU A 191 10.54 -1.39 -3.76
C LEU A 191 10.04 -2.01 -5.08
N PHE A 192 10.12 -3.35 -5.20
CA PHE A 192 9.33 -4.12 -6.16
C PHE A 192 8.04 -4.61 -5.54
N THR A 193 6.97 -4.61 -6.34
CA THR A 193 5.71 -5.30 -6.01
C THR A 193 5.28 -6.17 -7.17
N ILE A 194 4.75 -7.36 -6.86
CA ILE A 194 4.04 -8.23 -7.82
C ILE A 194 2.71 -8.60 -7.20
N GLU A 195 1.62 -8.32 -7.89
CA GLU A 195 0.27 -8.72 -7.48
C GLU A 195 -0.15 -9.99 -8.21
N ALA A 196 -0.61 -11.01 -7.48
CA ALA A 196 -1.01 -12.31 -8.04
C ALA A 196 -2.32 -12.81 -7.45
N LEU A 197 -3.06 -13.59 -8.26
CA LEU A 197 -4.34 -14.19 -7.86
C LEU A 197 -4.16 -15.38 -6.91
N ASP A 198 -3.00 -16.01 -6.97
CA ASP A 198 -2.67 -17.22 -6.23
C ASP A 198 -1.32 -17.08 -5.52
N ARG A 199 -1.17 -17.75 -4.37
CA ARG A 199 0.05 -17.72 -3.57
C ARG A 199 1.25 -18.31 -4.30
N ASP A 200 1.06 -19.47 -4.93
CA ASP A 200 2.14 -20.20 -5.59
C ASP A 200 2.64 -19.41 -6.81
N GLN A 201 1.73 -18.69 -7.49
CA GLN A 201 2.07 -17.77 -8.59
C GLN A 201 2.87 -16.57 -8.08
N ALA A 202 2.48 -15.98 -6.94
CA ALA A 202 3.25 -14.90 -6.33
C ALA A 202 4.67 -15.35 -5.96
N GLU A 203 4.81 -16.55 -5.36
CA GLU A 203 6.10 -17.12 -5.01
C GLU A 203 6.95 -17.46 -6.26
N ALA A 204 6.32 -17.99 -7.33
CA ALA A 204 7.01 -18.26 -8.59
C ALA A 204 7.51 -16.98 -9.26
N ALA A 205 6.68 -15.94 -9.32
CA ALA A 205 7.08 -14.62 -9.81
C ALA A 205 8.22 -14.02 -8.97
N GLY A 206 8.17 -14.21 -7.65
CA GLY A 206 9.24 -13.80 -6.74
C GLY A 206 10.57 -14.48 -7.03
N ARG A 207 10.57 -15.79 -7.24
CA ARG A 207 11.80 -16.52 -7.61
C ARG A 207 12.40 -16.03 -8.92
N ARG A 208 11.56 -15.74 -9.94
CA ARG A 208 12.02 -15.13 -11.20
C ARG A 208 12.62 -13.75 -10.98
N LEU A 209 11.96 -12.91 -10.19
CA LEU A 209 12.45 -11.59 -9.86
C LEU A 209 13.79 -11.67 -9.13
N ASP A 210 13.90 -12.52 -8.10
CA ASP A 210 15.13 -12.73 -7.34
C ASP A 210 16.30 -13.19 -8.22
N ALA A 211 16.03 -14.04 -9.20
CA ALA A 211 17.04 -14.48 -10.17
C ALA A 211 17.53 -13.32 -11.08
N LEU A 212 16.61 -12.46 -11.53
CA LEU A 212 16.97 -11.31 -12.38
C LEU A 212 17.77 -10.25 -11.63
N MET A 213 17.47 -10.04 -10.34
CA MET A 213 18.12 -9.01 -9.52
C MET A 213 19.34 -9.52 -8.74
N ALA A 214 19.68 -10.80 -8.86
CA ALA A 214 20.77 -11.42 -8.07
C ALA A 214 22.11 -10.72 -8.20
N GLU A 215 22.43 -10.22 -9.40
CA GLU A 215 23.64 -9.45 -9.64
C GLU A 215 23.40 -7.96 -9.35
N GLY A 216 23.94 -7.47 -8.25
CA GLY A 216 23.89 -6.05 -7.87
C GLY A 216 22.88 -5.68 -6.81
N ALA A 217 21.98 -6.57 -6.43
CA ALA A 217 21.07 -6.35 -5.31
C ALA A 217 21.76 -6.51 -3.96
N SER A 218 21.36 -5.71 -2.99
CA SER A 218 21.76 -5.80 -1.60
C SER A 218 20.63 -5.36 -0.66
N GLU A 219 20.80 -5.58 0.64
CA GLU A 219 19.83 -5.20 1.68
C GLU A 219 18.39 -5.67 1.40
N ILE A 220 18.26 -6.88 0.79
CA ILE A 220 16.96 -7.40 0.36
C ILE A 220 16.10 -7.74 1.57
N ASN A 221 14.93 -7.12 1.67
CA ASN A 221 13.88 -7.44 2.63
C ASN A 221 12.67 -8.02 1.87
N PRO A 222 12.48 -9.34 1.89
CA PRO A 222 11.41 -10.01 1.17
C PRO A 222 10.10 -10.01 1.98
N GLY A 223 8.98 -9.98 1.28
CA GLY A 223 7.66 -10.17 1.87
C GLY A 223 6.67 -10.75 0.88
N LEU A 224 5.75 -11.56 1.40
CA LEU A 224 4.55 -12.03 0.73
C LEU A 224 3.38 -11.79 1.67
N TYR A 225 2.39 -11.08 1.18
CA TYR A 225 1.27 -10.60 1.99
C TYR A 225 -0.07 -10.94 1.34
N TRP A 226 -1.09 -11.10 2.19
CA TRP A 226 -2.47 -11.32 1.79
C TRP A 226 -3.33 -10.10 2.13
N LEU A 227 -4.21 -9.70 1.20
CA LEU A 227 -5.07 -8.53 1.30
C LEU A 227 -6.17 -8.76 2.35
N GLU A 228 -6.17 -7.95 3.40
CA GLU A 228 -7.21 -7.96 4.44
C GLU A 228 -8.29 -6.90 4.22
N ASN A 229 -7.89 -5.73 3.74
CA ASN A 229 -8.81 -4.61 3.55
C ASN A 229 -8.39 -3.73 2.38
N ARG A 230 -9.37 -3.20 1.67
CA ARG A 230 -9.20 -2.22 0.60
C ARG A 230 -10.36 -1.24 0.59
N ILE A 231 -10.08 0.03 0.40
CA ILE A 231 -11.09 1.08 0.21
C ILE A 231 -10.63 2.02 -0.90
N GLN A 232 -11.56 2.46 -1.73
CA GLN A 232 -11.33 3.48 -2.76
C GLN A 232 -12.04 4.79 -2.41
N SER A 233 -11.45 5.92 -2.82
CA SER A 233 -12.06 7.24 -2.61
C SER A 233 -13.46 7.38 -3.21
N ALA A 234 -13.70 6.70 -4.34
CA ALA A 234 -15.01 6.66 -4.98
C ALA A 234 -16.09 5.97 -4.13
N GLU A 235 -15.71 5.04 -3.25
CA GLU A 235 -16.61 4.33 -2.34
C GLU A 235 -17.08 5.23 -1.20
N LEU A 236 -16.22 6.12 -0.72
CA LEU A 236 -16.54 7.08 0.34
C LEU A 236 -17.55 8.14 -0.08
N ARG A 237 -17.69 8.38 -1.38
CA ARG A 237 -18.65 9.36 -1.94
C ARG A 237 -20.03 8.77 -2.17
N ARG A 238 -20.21 7.46 -2.00
CA ARG A 238 -21.52 6.83 -2.08
C ARG A 238 -22.31 7.13 -0.79
N PRO A 239 -23.60 7.50 -0.88
CA PRO A 239 -24.44 7.60 0.31
C PRO A 239 -24.43 6.23 1.00
N VAL A 240 -23.82 6.16 2.16
CA VAL A 240 -23.95 5.00 3.02
C VAL A 240 -25.39 4.99 3.49
N ALA A 241 -26.12 3.89 3.34
CA ALA A 241 -27.39 3.71 4.02
C ALA A 241 -27.17 4.06 5.51
N ALA A 242 -28.15 4.77 6.11
CA ALA A 242 -28.03 5.22 7.50
C ALA A 242 -27.39 4.13 8.36
N PRO A 243 -26.40 4.46 9.19
CA PRO A 243 -25.72 3.45 9.99
C PRO A 243 -26.78 2.68 10.76
N VAL A 244 -26.79 1.36 10.64
CA VAL A 244 -27.51 0.51 11.56
C VAL A 244 -26.99 0.91 12.93
N ALA A 245 -27.86 1.44 13.79
CA ALA A 245 -27.46 1.83 15.14
C ALA A 245 -26.66 0.66 15.72
N ALA A 246 -25.39 0.88 16.00
CA ALA A 246 -24.53 -0.15 16.55
C ALA A 246 -25.24 -0.64 17.82
N ALA A 247 -25.63 -1.91 17.84
CA ALA A 247 -26.05 -2.55 19.07
C ALA A 247 -24.88 -2.32 20.03
N ALA A 248 -25.15 -1.72 21.18
CA ALA A 248 -24.12 -1.44 22.18
C ALA A 248 -23.37 -2.75 22.44
N ASP A 249 -22.14 -2.84 21.95
CA ASP A 249 -21.33 -4.03 22.12
C ASP A 249 -20.88 -4.07 23.58
N THR A 250 -21.62 -4.79 24.39
CA THR A 250 -21.37 -4.96 25.82
C THR A 250 -20.03 -5.65 26.12
N ARG A 251 -19.33 -6.13 25.10
CA ARG A 251 -17.98 -6.73 25.22
C ARG A 251 -16.89 -5.69 25.42
N PHE A 252 -17.18 -4.41 25.08
CA PHE A 252 -16.28 -3.29 25.30
C PHE A 252 -17.00 -2.26 26.18
N PRO A 253 -16.89 -2.38 27.52
CA PRO A 253 -17.48 -1.40 28.42
C PRO A 253 -16.88 -0.03 28.10
N GLU A 254 -17.78 0.96 28.04
CA GLU A 254 -17.55 2.37 27.80
C GLU A 254 -16.11 2.84 28.11
N ARG A 255 -15.29 2.93 27.07
CA ARG A 255 -14.09 3.73 27.14
C ARG A 255 -14.30 4.88 26.20
N LEU A 256 -14.21 6.07 26.80
CA LEU A 256 -14.19 7.36 26.15
C LEU A 256 -15.55 8.03 26.06
N THR A 257 -15.96 8.54 27.19
CA THR A 257 -16.51 9.91 27.26
C THR A 257 -15.34 10.88 27.34
N PRO A 258 -15.41 12.02 26.63
CA PRO A 258 -14.35 13.02 26.56
C PRO A 258 -14.03 13.65 27.89
#